data_3090db3e434583034e8f7b8e50fd84e5
#
_entry.id   3090db3e434583034e8f7b8e50fd84e5
#
_cell.length_a   1.000
_cell.length_b   1.000
_cell.length_c   1.000
_cell.angle_alpha   90.00
_cell.angle_beta   90.00
_cell.angle_gamma   90.00
#
_symmetry.space_group_name_H-M   'P 1'
#
loop_
_entity.id
_entity.type
_entity.pdbx_description
1 polymer ?
#
loop_
_entity_poly.entity_id
_entity_poly.type
_entity_poly.pdbx_seq_one_letter_code
_entity_poly.pdbx_strand_id
1 'polypeptide(L)'
;MISTERAHSILDTLLRERSETTSTGTTKIPKYLGFSTTEPVLANGIITNFTEPAASTGYLRLQMSEDAGSALNPAAGAKITNKDYNLAFPVPDKEQQYGSAVAIGFFDSKDAPKPYFTAKLKQAQTLGLKTTLVIYKNDFSTTLTATETAGA
;
A
#
# COMPACT_ATOMS: atom_id res chain seq x y z
N MET A 1 21.96 -0.75 -13.87
CA MET A 1 20.83 -0.03 -14.53
C MET A 1 19.65 -0.97 -14.64
N ILE A 2 18.43 -0.52 -14.37
CA ILE A 2 17.20 -1.32 -14.51
C ILE A 2 16.36 -0.73 -15.64
N SER A 3 15.80 -1.58 -16.52
CA SER A 3 14.90 -1.09 -17.58
C SER A 3 13.55 -0.68 -16.97
N THR A 4 12.86 0.23 -17.67
CA THR A 4 11.50 0.67 -17.27
C THR A 4 10.52 -0.49 -17.15
N GLU A 5 10.56 -1.44 -18.08
CA GLU A 5 9.70 -2.64 -18.05
C GLU A 5 9.98 -3.50 -16.81
N ARG A 6 11.26 -3.69 -16.47
CA ARG A 6 11.63 -4.48 -15.29
C ARG A 6 11.23 -3.76 -14.00
N ALA A 7 11.39 -2.44 -13.96
CA ALA A 7 10.97 -1.64 -12.82
C ALA A 7 9.43 -1.69 -12.63
N HIS A 8 8.65 -1.61 -13.71
CA HIS A 8 7.20 -1.83 -13.66
C HIS A 8 6.85 -3.21 -13.12
N SER A 9 7.50 -4.27 -13.64
CA SER A 9 7.26 -5.63 -13.18
C SER A 9 7.54 -5.81 -11.68
N ILE A 10 8.60 -5.18 -11.17
CA ILE A 10 8.92 -5.21 -9.74
C ILE A 10 7.86 -4.49 -8.92
N LEU A 11 7.47 -3.28 -9.32
CA LEU A 11 6.42 -2.51 -8.63
C LEU A 11 5.07 -3.24 -8.66
N ASP A 12 4.73 -3.82 -9.79
CA ASP A 12 3.50 -4.59 -9.96
C ASP A 12 3.46 -5.78 -8.99
N THR A 13 4.57 -6.51 -8.90
CA THR A 13 4.71 -7.64 -7.97
C THR A 13 4.61 -7.21 -6.50
N LEU A 14 5.15 -6.05 -6.16
CA LEU A 14 5.19 -5.57 -4.77
C LEU A 14 3.87 -4.97 -4.31
N LEU A 15 3.15 -4.28 -5.18
CA LEU A 15 2.05 -3.40 -4.77
C LEU A 15 0.67 -3.92 -5.16
N ARG A 16 0.60 -4.85 -6.09
CA ARG A 16 -0.66 -5.35 -6.63
C ARG A 16 -0.79 -6.86 -6.43
N GLU A 17 -2.05 -7.31 -6.34
CA GLU A 17 -2.35 -8.73 -6.51
C GLU A 17 -1.82 -9.19 -7.86
N ARG A 18 -1.24 -10.35 -7.90
CA ARG A 18 -0.84 -11.00 -9.16
C ARG A 18 -1.35 -12.42 -9.22
N SER A 19 -1.52 -12.90 -10.43
CA SER A 19 -1.83 -14.30 -10.70
C SER A 19 -0.55 -15.08 -10.97
N GLU A 20 -0.33 -16.16 -10.25
CA GLU A 20 0.73 -17.13 -10.53
C GLU A 20 0.11 -18.39 -11.14
N THR A 21 0.55 -18.76 -12.34
CA THR A 21 0.13 -20.00 -12.98
C THR A 21 1.19 -21.06 -12.78
N THR A 22 0.81 -22.16 -12.14
CA THR A 22 1.62 -23.34 -11.93
C THR A 22 1.05 -24.51 -12.72
N SER A 23 1.74 -25.64 -12.73
CA SER A 23 1.23 -26.88 -13.34
C SER A 23 -0.07 -27.39 -12.69
N THR A 24 -0.40 -26.92 -11.51
CA THR A 24 -1.60 -27.31 -10.74
C THR A 24 -2.75 -26.32 -10.85
N GLY A 25 -2.55 -25.18 -11.51
CA GLY A 25 -3.57 -24.14 -11.70
C GLY A 25 -3.06 -22.73 -11.52
N THR A 26 -3.97 -21.77 -11.59
CA THR A 26 -3.68 -20.35 -11.35
C THR A 26 -4.06 -19.98 -9.92
N THR A 27 -3.10 -19.45 -9.17
CA THR A 27 -3.31 -18.93 -7.80
C THR A 27 -3.17 -17.42 -7.81
N LYS A 28 -4.13 -16.73 -7.24
CA LYS A 28 -4.05 -15.28 -6.99
C LYS A 28 -3.33 -15.02 -5.67
N ILE A 29 -2.31 -14.15 -5.70
CA ILE A 29 -1.57 -13.72 -4.53
C ILE A 29 -2.00 -12.30 -4.20
N PRO A 30 -2.92 -12.11 -3.25
CA PRO A 30 -3.41 -10.79 -2.90
C PRO A 30 -2.34 -9.99 -2.14
N LYS A 31 -2.33 -8.68 -2.38
CA LYS A 31 -1.60 -7.71 -1.59
C LYS A 31 -2.58 -6.86 -0.79
N TYR A 32 -2.13 -6.37 0.34
CA TYR A 32 -2.99 -5.60 1.25
C TYR A 32 -2.36 -4.25 1.57
N LEU A 33 -3.21 -3.24 1.66
CA LEU A 33 -2.85 -1.90 2.06
C LEU A 33 -3.41 -1.63 3.45
N GLY A 34 -2.55 -1.19 4.37
CA GLY A 34 -2.93 -0.69 5.68
C GLY A 34 -2.51 0.76 5.87
N PHE A 35 -2.97 1.41 6.93
CA PHE A 35 -2.42 2.70 7.34
C PHE A 35 -1.99 2.69 8.80
N SER A 36 -1.03 3.55 9.11
CA SER A 36 -0.45 3.70 10.44
C SER A 36 -0.88 5.00 11.10
N THR A 37 -1.12 4.91 12.40
CA THR A 37 -1.36 6.06 13.27
C THR A 37 -0.06 6.63 13.85
N THR A 38 1.05 5.94 13.67
CA THR A 38 2.39 6.36 14.08
C THR A 38 3.33 6.42 12.89
N GLU A 39 4.37 7.24 12.98
CA GLU A 39 5.34 7.37 11.89
C GLU A 39 6.25 6.14 11.84
N PRO A 40 6.29 5.40 10.70
CA PRO A 40 7.16 4.25 10.56
C PRO A 40 8.63 4.65 10.53
N VAL A 41 9.47 3.78 11.06
CA VAL A 41 10.92 3.93 11.06
C VAL A 41 11.58 2.73 10.40
N LEU A 42 12.51 2.98 9.50
CA LEU A 42 13.36 1.94 8.93
C LEU A 42 14.62 1.80 9.77
N ALA A 43 14.76 0.69 10.49
CA ALA A 43 15.92 0.38 11.31
C ALA A 43 16.46 -1.01 10.94
N ASN A 44 17.74 -1.09 10.60
CA ASN A 44 18.43 -2.33 10.21
C ASN A 44 17.68 -3.12 9.10
N GLY A 45 17.13 -2.42 8.11
CA GLY A 45 16.38 -3.03 7.02
C GLY A 45 14.97 -3.51 7.39
N ILE A 46 14.51 -3.21 8.59
CA ILE A 46 13.18 -3.62 9.08
C ILE A 46 12.35 -2.37 9.35
N ILE A 47 11.10 -2.37 8.85
CA ILE A 47 10.13 -1.33 9.17
C ILE A 47 9.58 -1.59 10.57
N THR A 48 9.73 -0.60 11.44
CA THR A 48 9.24 -0.60 12.83
C THR A 48 8.32 0.58 13.06
N ASN A 49 7.69 0.64 14.22
CA ASN A 49 6.76 1.71 14.61
C ASN A 49 5.59 1.93 13.65
N PHE A 50 5.16 0.87 12.97
CA PHE A 50 3.94 0.90 12.17
C PHE A 50 2.79 0.38 13.04
N THR A 51 1.86 1.26 13.41
CA THR A 51 0.74 0.94 14.30
C THR A 51 -0.57 1.15 13.57
N GLU A 52 -1.26 0.07 13.26
CA GLU A 52 -2.59 0.12 12.66
C GLU A 52 -3.66 0.45 13.71
N PRO A 53 -4.82 0.99 13.31
CA PRO A 53 -5.96 1.12 14.21
C PRO A 53 -6.34 -0.22 14.83
N ALA A 54 -6.88 -0.19 16.05
CA ALA A 54 -7.30 -1.42 16.73
C ALA A 54 -8.40 -2.15 15.94
N ALA A 55 -8.33 -3.47 15.87
CA ALA A 55 -9.35 -4.29 15.19
C ALA A 55 -10.76 -4.07 15.78
N SER A 56 -10.87 -3.73 17.08
CA SER A 56 -12.13 -3.40 17.74
C SER A 56 -12.85 -2.19 17.15
N THR A 57 -12.17 -1.38 16.33
CA THR A 57 -12.77 -0.23 15.65
C THR A 57 -13.45 -0.60 14.32
N GLY A 58 -13.40 -1.87 13.93
CA GLY A 58 -13.84 -2.31 12.60
C GLY A 58 -12.80 -2.10 11.50
N TYR A 59 -11.56 -1.77 11.86
CA TYR A 59 -10.49 -1.58 10.90
C TYR A 59 -10.14 -2.87 10.16
N LEU A 60 -10.03 -2.76 8.85
CA LEU A 60 -9.57 -3.84 7.97
C LEU A 60 -8.62 -3.24 6.93
N ARG A 61 -7.59 -4.02 6.58
CA ARG A 61 -6.72 -3.70 5.44
C ARG A 61 -7.49 -3.78 4.14
N LEU A 62 -7.17 -2.91 3.20
CA LEU A 62 -7.69 -2.99 1.83
C LEU A 62 -6.97 -4.10 1.07
N GLN A 63 -7.73 -5.00 0.44
CA GLN A 63 -7.16 -5.92 -0.53
C GLN A 63 -6.94 -5.20 -1.86
N MET A 64 -5.72 -5.32 -2.38
CA MET A 64 -5.34 -4.79 -3.69
C MET A 64 -5.47 -5.89 -4.73
N SER A 65 -6.32 -5.66 -5.73
CA SER A 65 -6.65 -6.63 -6.78
C SER A 65 -6.11 -6.20 -8.14
N GLU A 66 -5.81 -7.17 -9.01
CA GLU A 66 -5.48 -6.94 -10.43
C GLU A 66 -6.70 -6.59 -11.29
N ASP A 67 -7.89 -6.98 -10.84
CA ASP A 67 -9.14 -6.81 -11.58
C ASP A 67 -9.58 -5.33 -11.68
N ALA A 68 -10.67 -5.08 -12.39
CA ALA A 68 -11.21 -3.73 -12.61
C ALA A 68 -11.49 -2.92 -11.33
N GLY A 69 -11.60 -3.61 -10.18
CA GLY A 69 -11.67 -2.99 -8.86
C GLY A 69 -10.32 -2.61 -8.25
N SER A 70 -9.19 -2.92 -8.91
CA SER A 70 -7.88 -2.51 -8.43
C SER A 70 -7.71 -1.00 -8.54
N ALA A 71 -7.39 -0.39 -7.43
CA ALA A 71 -7.15 1.04 -7.39
C ALA A 71 -5.75 1.46 -7.87
N LEU A 72 -4.84 0.49 -8.07
CA LEU A 72 -3.47 0.76 -8.50
C LEU A 72 -3.25 0.35 -9.96
N ASN A 73 -2.75 1.27 -10.75
CA ASN A 73 -2.53 1.10 -12.17
C ASN A 73 -1.12 1.49 -12.60
N PRO A 74 -0.52 0.74 -13.55
CA PRO A 74 0.71 1.15 -14.18
C PRO A 74 0.56 2.50 -14.89
N ALA A 75 1.61 3.30 -14.83
CA ALA A 75 1.73 4.57 -15.55
C ALA A 75 3.11 4.65 -16.22
N ALA A 76 3.30 5.63 -17.10
CA ALA A 76 4.57 5.83 -17.78
C ALA A 76 5.73 6.03 -16.78
N GLY A 77 6.94 5.59 -17.14
CA GLY A 77 8.15 5.87 -16.38
C GLY A 77 8.33 4.98 -15.14
N ALA A 78 8.02 3.69 -15.21
CA ALA A 78 8.16 2.75 -14.08
C ALA A 78 7.43 3.22 -12.81
N LYS A 79 6.20 3.62 -12.99
CA LYS A 79 5.35 4.24 -11.98
C LYS A 79 4.04 3.48 -11.82
N ILE A 80 3.56 3.39 -10.58
CA ILE A 80 2.22 2.92 -10.26
C ILE A 80 1.44 4.04 -9.57
N THR A 81 0.18 4.22 -9.96
CA THR A 81 -0.70 5.27 -9.44
C THR A 81 -2.10 4.72 -9.19
N ASN A 82 -2.91 5.45 -8.43
CA ASN A 82 -4.34 5.21 -8.28
C ASN A 82 -5.17 6.13 -9.20
N LYS A 83 -4.80 6.23 -10.48
CA LYS A 83 -5.41 7.18 -11.43
C LYS A 83 -6.91 6.97 -11.67
N ASP A 84 -7.42 5.76 -11.49
CA ASP A 84 -8.80 5.43 -11.84
C ASP A 84 -9.73 5.39 -10.63
N TYR A 85 -9.21 5.09 -9.44
CA TYR A 85 -10.04 4.88 -8.24
C TYR A 85 -9.47 5.52 -6.99
N ASN A 86 -10.34 5.83 -6.05
CA ASN A 86 -9.95 6.17 -4.69
C ASN A 86 -9.55 4.91 -3.92
N LEU A 87 -8.57 5.04 -3.02
CA LEU A 87 -8.26 4.03 -2.00
C LEU A 87 -9.03 4.42 -0.74
N ALA A 88 -10.15 3.77 -0.49
CA ALA A 88 -11.02 4.05 0.64
C ALA A 88 -11.02 2.89 1.63
N PHE A 89 -10.60 3.16 2.87
CA PHE A 89 -10.66 2.17 3.95
C PHE A 89 -12.09 2.05 4.51
N PRO A 90 -12.43 0.94 5.18
CA PRO A 90 -13.72 0.82 5.86
C PRO A 90 -13.95 1.97 6.85
N VAL A 91 -15.20 2.37 7.01
CA VAL A 91 -15.59 3.34 8.05
C VAL A 91 -15.54 2.65 9.41
N PRO A 92 -15.08 3.32 10.48
CA PRO A 92 -15.10 2.74 11.82
C PRO A 92 -16.50 2.35 12.28
N ASP A 93 -16.57 1.29 13.08
CA ASP A 93 -17.83 0.83 13.65
C ASP A 93 -18.40 1.84 14.66
N LYS A 94 -19.71 2.11 14.55
CA LYS A 94 -20.50 2.92 15.49
C LYS A 94 -19.82 4.24 15.87
N GLU A 95 -19.55 4.43 17.16
CA GLU A 95 -18.93 5.63 17.75
C GLU A 95 -17.39 5.50 17.85
N GLN A 96 -16.79 4.67 17.03
CA GLN A 96 -15.34 4.47 17.00
C GLN A 96 -14.64 5.46 16.07
N GLN A 97 -13.36 5.64 16.29
CA GLN A 97 -12.48 6.44 15.44
C GLN A 97 -11.12 5.76 15.29
N TYR A 98 -10.48 5.98 14.17
CA TYR A 98 -9.15 5.42 13.89
C TYR A 98 -8.01 6.25 14.49
N GLY A 99 -8.24 7.51 14.80
CA GLY A 99 -7.20 8.47 15.18
C GLY A 99 -6.61 9.17 13.96
N SER A 100 -5.31 9.46 13.97
CA SER A 100 -4.66 10.12 12.83
C SER A 100 -3.97 9.12 11.93
N ALA A 101 -4.17 9.21 10.63
CA ALA A 101 -3.39 8.47 9.65
C ALA A 101 -2.16 9.29 9.25
N VAL A 102 -0.97 8.73 9.33
CA VAL A 102 0.30 9.40 9.01
C VAL A 102 1.07 8.71 7.88
N ALA A 103 0.87 7.41 7.69
CA ALA A 103 1.54 6.63 6.65
C ALA A 103 0.65 5.48 6.17
N ILE A 104 0.94 4.97 4.99
CA ILE A 104 0.38 3.72 4.48
C ILE A 104 1.46 2.65 4.43
N GLY A 105 1.05 1.39 4.50
CA GLY A 105 1.94 0.24 4.42
C GLY A 105 1.36 -0.86 3.54
N PHE A 106 2.23 -1.54 2.81
CA PHE A 106 1.87 -2.67 1.96
C PHE A 106 2.29 -3.97 2.63
N PHE A 107 1.42 -4.97 2.58
CA PHE A 107 1.57 -6.25 3.24
C PHE A 107 1.36 -7.41 2.28
N ASP A 108 2.12 -8.48 2.47
CA ASP A 108 2.01 -9.71 1.67
C ASP A 108 0.76 -10.53 1.99
N SER A 109 0.16 -10.34 3.15
CA SER A 109 -1.08 -10.99 3.54
C SER A 109 -1.90 -10.12 4.47
N LYS A 110 -3.18 -10.47 4.66
CA LYS A 110 -4.05 -9.77 5.61
C LYS A 110 -3.55 -9.81 7.06
N ASP A 111 -2.83 -10.87 7.43
CA ASP A 111 -2.36 -11.13 8.79
C ASP A 111 -0.84 -10.90 8.95
N ALA A 112 -0.16 -10.40 7.92
CA ALA A 112 1.28 -10.12 8.00
C ALA A 112 1.56 -9.13 9.14
N PRO A 113 2.53 -9.42 10.04
CA PRO A 113 2.76 -8.61 11.23
C PRO A 113 3.40 -7.25 10.94
N LYS A 114 4.05 -7.12 9.80
CA LYS A 114 4.76 -5.89 9.39
C LYS A 114 4.58 -5.62 7.91
N PRO A 115 4.51 -4.34 7.51
CA PRO A 115 4.57 -3.99 6.11
C PRO A 115 5.98 -4.22 5.56
N TYR A 116 6.08 -4.59 4.30
CA TYR A 116 7.35 -4.67 3.57
C TYR A 116 7.71 -3.36 2.85
N PHE A 117 6.74 -2.48 2.70
CA PHE A 117 6.92 -1.16 2.09
C PHE A 117 6.00 -0.16 2.78
N THR A 118 6.47 1.06 2.99
CA THR A 118 5.67 2.17 3.55
C THR A 118 5.84 3.43 2.74
N ALA A 119 4.79 4.25 2.73
CA ALA A 119 4.81 5.60 2.19
C ALA A 119 4.19 6.56 3.19
N LYS A 120 4.89 7.66 3.47
CA LYS A 120 4.38 8.71 4.35
C LYS A 120 3.31 9.52 3.61
N LEU A 121 2.24 9.86 4.29
CA LEU A 121 1.27 10.82 3.76
C LEU A 121 1.91 12.21 3.70
N LYS A 122 1.58 12.99 2.67
CA LYS A 122 2.05 14.39 2.55
C LYS A 122 1.65 15.21 3.77
N GLN A 123 0.50 14.92 4.33
CA GLN A 123 -0.04 15.52 5.54
C GLN A 123 -0.78 14.46 6.34
N ALA A 124 -0.58 14.46 7.67
CA ALA A 124 -1.35 13.61 8.55
C ALA A 124 -2.84 13.95 8.48
N GLN A 125 -3.68 12.91 8.43
CA GLN A 125 -5.13 13.04 8.36
C GLN A 125 -5.73 12.71 9.72
N THR A 126 -6.35 13.67 10.38
CA THR A 126 -7.11 13.42 11.62
C THR A 126 -8.46 12.81 11.25
N LEU A 127 -8.70 11.58 11.72
CA LEU A 127 -9.90 10.83 11.45
C LEU A 127 -10.80 10.83 12.70
N GLY A 128 -11.84 11.65 12.63
CA GLY A 128 -12.85 11.75 13.71
C GLY A 128 -13.80 10.55 13.73
N LEU A 129 -14.85 10.67 14.52
CA LEU A 129 -15.91 9.66 14.61
C LEU A 129 -16.50 9.35 13.23
N LYS A 130 -16.66 8.07 12.93
CA LYS A 130 -17.23 7.59 11.65
C LYS A 130 -16.55 8.14 10.39
N THR A 131 -15.28 8.55 10.53
CA THR A 131 -14.48 9.06 9.42
C THR A 131 -13.38 8.06 9.07
N THR A 132 -13.12 7.87 7.80
CA THR A 132 -12.09 6.95 7.32
C THR A 132 -11.06 7.66 6.46
N LEU A 133 -9.91 7.01 6.27
CA LEU A 133 -8.90 7.46 5.33
C LEU A 133 -9.37 7.18 3.90
N VAL A 134 -9.33 8.22 3.07
CA VAL A 134 -9.52 8.12 1.63
C VAL A 134 -8.33 8.79 0.95
N ILE A 135 -7.62 8.01 0.11
CA ILE A 135 -6.61 8.55 -0.79
C ILE A 135 -7.29 8.72 -2.14
N TYR A 136 -7.53 9.96 -2.52
CA TYR A 136 -8.25 10.27 -3.76
C TYR A 136 -7.44 9.85 -4.99
N LYS A 137 -8.13 9.64 -6.10
CA LYS A 137 -7.48 9.30 -7.36
C LYS A 137 -6.43 10.34 -7.72
N ASN A 138 -5.29 9.85 -8.22
CA ASN A 138 -4.06 10.60 -8.52
C ASN A 138 -3.25 11.09 -7.30
N ASP A 139 -3.71 10.86 -6.06
CA ASP A 139 -2.96 11.29 -4.87
C ASP A 139 -1.92 10.26 -4.42
N PHE A 140 -2.02 9.02 -4.90
CA PHE A 140 -0.99 8.03 -4.69
C PHE A 140 -0.16 7.83 -5.96
N SER A 141 1.15 7.89 -5.81
CA SER A 141 2.07 7.42 -6.83
C SER A 141 3.36 6.89 -6.22
N THR A 142 3.92 5.86 -6.82
CA THR A 142 5.25 5.36 -6.49
C THR A 142 6.04 5.09 -7.76
N THR A 143 7.33 5.36 -7.69
CA THR A 143 8.26 5.19 -8.81
C THR A 143 9.46 4.41 -8.31
N LEU A 144 9.88 3.40 -9.06
CA LEU A 144 11.15 2.74 -8.83
C LEU A 144 12.24 3.43 -9.64
N THR A 145 13.18 4.03 -8.94
CA THR A 145 14.34 4.69 -9.55
C THR A 145 15.60 3.89 -9.25
N ALA A 146 16.35 3.51 -10.27
CA ALA A 146 17.68 2.98 -10.11
C ALA A 146 18.67 4.14 -10.08
N THR A 147 19.44 4.26 -9.02
CA THR A 147 20.57 5.19 -8.95
C THR A 147 21.83 4.43 -9.26
N GLU A 148 22.52 4.81 -10.31
CA GLU A 148 23.84 4.32 -10.62
C GLU A 148 24.84 5.15 -9.80
N THR A 149 25.49 4.53 -8.84
CA THR A 149 26.64 5.15 -8.18
C THR A 149 27.82 4.92 -9.09
N ALA A 150 28.39 5.98 -9.65
CA ALA A 150 29.62 5.89 -10.38
C ALA A 150 30.67 5.26 -9.45
N GLY A 151 31.18 4.10 -9.82
CA GLY A 151 32.27 3.45 -9.10
C GLY A 151 33.46 4.38 -9.03
N ALA A 152 34.07 4.42 -7.88
CA ALA A 152 35.34 5.13 -7.72
C ALA A 152 36.45 4.46 -8.52
#